data_bc841e73213ca1106c46a1104ca5045e
#
_entry.id   bc841e73213ca1106c46a1104ca5045e
#
_cell.length_a   1.000
_cell.length_b   1.000
_cell.length_c   1.000
_cell.angle_alpha   90.00
_cell.angle_beta   90.00
_cell.angle_gamma   90.00
#
_symmetry.space_group_name_H-M   'P 1'
#
loop_
_entity.id
_entity.type
_entity.pdbx_description
1 polymer ?
#
loop_
_entity_poly.entity_id
_entity_poly.type
_entity_poly.pdbx_seq_one_letter_code
_entity_poly.pdbx_strand_id
1 'polypeptide(L)'
;MSRRRLPLNFSFASVPVLAWLFLIVVLPNLLLIGTSFLRSSAGVIIFEPSLTNYARIWNSAGFWALLWRTLSYSFIACVFATVIAYPLAFYVGRVVGRNKALLTMLIVIPLWISLLMRIFAWRVILGQSGVLNAALVSSGILDAPSEAFLYSPTAVVIVFAYISVPFIFISTMGAFEKIPRDLFEASEDSGATAFQTFVHLVWPLTRRNLAIGFSLAFLVTVGDFVTPAMIGGIDGTTLGVVVSTQFGFANNWPYGAAVAVALILSVGLVLGVIIALCPAKGVMVGGESDQPVVPASTPASRLGRRLGAAGFVAAIAYLYAPLTIIALFSFNSANLQTFPLQGLTLNWYYELLRDQSLIEAARRSVAVAACVVSVSVVVGTAFALIVHYARLKGARFYEMAFALPIATPGVVLGIEMVLGTELFGIPSGITRIVVGQMSFVMPVTLLLLLVRLRRIDPSLMEASLDLGANRWQSFVHVLLPMIRGTIVASAFLGLTLSADDVMVTLFLSGGSPTLPIWVFNQMRFGFTPSVNAVFSLLLLACLLVVTLASWRNALKRTREAN
;
A
#
# COMPACT_ATOMS: atom_id res chain seq x y z
N MET A 1 7.30 13.08 -45.70
CA MET A 1 6.80 11.70 -45.51
C MET A 1 5.56 11.74 -44.62
N SER A 2 4.40 11.44 -45.21
CA SER A 2 3.11 11.56 -44.51
C SER A 2 3.02 10.49 -43.44
N ARG A 3 2.87 10.92 -42.19
CA ARG A 3 2.58 10.06 -41.05
C ARG A 3 1.27 9.30 -41.29
N ARG A 4 1.34 8.07 -41.78
CA ARG A 4 0.18 7.18 -41.89
C ARG A 4 -0.40 6.98 -40.46
N ARG A 5 -1.47 7.70 -40.19
CA ARG A 5 -2.26 7.55 -38.97
C ARG A 5 -2.86 6.15 -38.97
N LEU A 6 -2.66 5.39 -37.91
CA LEU A 6 -3.39 4.15 -37.68
C LEU A 6 -4.88 4.48 -37.52
N PRO A 7 -5.75 4.11 -38.45
CA PRO A 7 -7.18 4.34 -38.29
C PRO A 7 -7.80 3.20 -37.51
N LEU A 8 -7.59 3.17 -36.19
CA LEU A 8 -8.62 2.65 -35.32
C LEU A 8 -9.65 3.76 -35.19
N ASN A 9 -10.89 3.51 -35.66
CA ASN A 9 -12.00 4.43 -35.44
C ASN A 9 -12.09 4.67 -33.92
N PHE A 10 -11.63 5.81 -33.52
CA PHE A 10 -11.18 6.21 -32.18
C PHE A 10 -12.27 6.17 -31.14
N SER A 11 -13.53 6.23 -31.56
CA SER A 11 -14.72 6.24 -30.72
C SER A 11 -14.99 4.87 -30.07
N PHE A 12 -14.80 3.77 -30.78
CA PHE A 12 -15.17 2.43 -30.27
C PHE A 12 -14.12 1.82 -29.33
N ALA A 13 -12.83 2.05 -29.55
CA ALA A 13 -11.79 1.45 -28.72
C ALA A 13 -11.75 2.03 -27.30
N SER A 14 -12.19 3.27 -27.11
CA SER A 14 -12.26 3.90 -25.77
C SER A 14 -13.50 3.50 -24.97
N VAL A 15 -14.54 2.99 -25.61
CA VAL A 15 -15.81 2.64 -24.94
C VAL A 15 -15.63 1.65 -23.78
N PRO A 16 -14.89 0.52 -23.91
CA PRO A 16 -14.67 -0.39 -22.80
C PRO A 16 -13.94 0.25 -21.62
N VAL A 17 -12.96 1.13 -21.92
CA VAL A 17 -12.18 1.86 -20.89
C VAL A 17 -13.07 2.83 -20.14
N LEU A 18 -13.88 3.61 -20.87
CA LEU A 18 -14.84 4.55 -20.28
C LEU A 18 -15.96 3.84 -19.50
N ALA A 19 -16.48 2.74 -20.05
CA ALA A 19 -17.49 1.93 -19.38
C ALA A 19 -16.97 1.39 -18.05
N TRP A 20 -15.75 0.86 -18.04
CA TRP A 20 -15.13 0.38 -16.80
C TRP A 20 -14.91 1.53 -15.79
N LEU A 21 -14.33 2.66 -16.21
CA LEU A 21 -14.17 3.83 -15.36
C LEU A 21 -15.51 4.30 -14.79
N PHE A 22 -16.54 4.34 -15.62
CA PHE A 22 -17.86 4.74 -15.17
C PHE A 22 -18.43 3.76 -14.14
N LEU A 23 -18.44 2.46 -14.45
CA LEU A 23 -19.09 1.44 -13.62
C LEU A 23 -18.35 1.18 -12.31
N ILE A 24 -17.02 1.23 -12.31
CA ILE A 24 -16.19 0.82 -11.16
C ILE A 24 -15.67 2.03 -10.36
N VAL A 25 -15.56 3.20 -10.99
CA VAL A 25 -15.03 4.39 -10.31
C VAL A 25 -16.13 5.44 -10.11
N VAL A 26 -16.74 5.91 -11.20
CA VAL A 26 -17.65 7.06 -11.11
C VAL A 26 -18.97 6.70 -10.44
N LEU A 27 -19.61 5.62 -10.85
CA LEU A 27 -20.91 5.20 -10.35
C LEU A 27 -20.90 4.89 -8.85
N PRO A 28 -19.94 4.11 -8.29
CA PRO A 28 -19.90 3.86 -6.85
C PRO A 28 -19.69 5.14 -6.02
N ASN A 29 -18.84 6.07 -6.49
CA ASN A 29 -18.67 7.38 -5.86
C ASN A 29 -19.97 8.20 -5.89
N LEU A 30 -20.68 8.22 -7.02
CA LEU A 30 -21.98 8.89 -7.13
C LEU A 30 -23.03 8.26 -6.21
N LEU A 31 -23.05 6.94 -6.08
CA LEU A 31 -23.92 6.23 -5.15
C LEU A 31 -23.59 6.56 -3.70
N LEU A 32 -22.31 6.63 -3.33
CA LEU A 32 -21.89 7.03 -1.99
C LEU A 32 -22.37 8.47 -1.68
N ILE A 33 -22.10 9.39 -2.61
CA ILE A 33 -22.55 10.78 -2.47
C ILE A 33 -24.09 10.85 -2.40
N GLY A 34 -24.80 10.15 -3.30
CA GLY A 34 -26.26 10.11 -3.30
C GLY A 34 -26.82 9.55 -1.99
N THR A 35 -26.27 8.43 -1.51
CA THR A 35 -26.67 7.80 -0.25
C THR A 35 -26.46 8.72 0.95
N SER A 36 -25.44 9.57 0.94
CA SER A 36 -25.13 10.51 2.03
C SER A 36 -26.24 11.55 2.26
N PHE A 37 -27.05 11.84 1.25
CA PHE A 37 -28.21 12.75 1.33
C PHE A 37 -29.52 12.04 1.70
N LEU A 38 -29.54 10.73 1.87
CA LEU A 38 -30.71 9.99 2.28
C LEU A 38 -30.84 9.95 3.81
N ARG A 39 -31.99 9.43 4.29
CA ARG A 39 -32.24 9.22 5.72
C ARG A 39 -32.24 7.74 6.06
N SER A 40 -31.98 7.42 7.31
CA SER A 40 -32.18 6.07 7.84
C SER A 40 -33.11 6.14 9.05
N SER A 41 -34.07 5.22 9.09
CA SER A 41 -34.92 5.01 10.27
C SER A 41 -34.96 3.51 10.57
N ALA A 42 -34.59 3.15 11.78
CA ALA A 42 -34.50 1.75 12.25
C ALA A 42 -33.73 0.79 11.29
N GLY A 43 -32.65 1.31 10.67
CA GLY A 43 -31.85 0.51 9.72
C GLY A 43 -32.41 0.42 8.29
N VAL A 44 -33.54 1.05 8.02
CA VAL A 44 -34.13 1.11 6.66
C VAL A 44 -33.77 2.46 6.02
N ILE A 45 -33.30 2.41 4.78
CA ILE A 45 -32.97 3.61 3.99
C ILE A 45 -34.28 4.22 3.46
N ILE A 46 -34.51 5.48 3.78
CA ILE A 46 -35.62 6.28 3.29
C ILE A 46 -35.12 7.14 2.14
N PHE A 47 -35.71 7.00 0.96
CA PHE A 47 -35.33 7.69 -0.27
C PHE A 47 -35.89 9.12 -0.31
N GLU A 48 -35.64 9.88 0.76
CA GLU A 48 -35.98 11.31 0.84
C GLU A 48 -34.67 12.12 0.96
N PRO A 49 -34.34 12.97 -0.02
CA PRO A 49 -33.17 13.83 0.04
C PRO A 49 -33.21 14.76 1.25
N SER A 50 -32.14 14.76 2.05
CA SER A 50 -32.05 15.54 3.28
C SER A 50 -30.62 15.90 3.62
N LEU A 51 -30.41 17.08 4.16
CA LEU A 51 -29.13 17.53 4.72
C LEU A 51 -28.96 17.15 6.20
N THR A 52 -29.85 16.37 6.78
CA THR A 52 -29.83 16.01 8.21
C THR A 52 -28.52 15.38 8.65
N ASN A 53 -27.93 14.50 7.83
CA ASN A 53 -26.66 13.85 8.14
C ASN A 53 -25.52 14.90 8.20
N TYR A 54 -25.48 15.83 7.28
CA TYR A 54 -24.47 16.89 7.25
C TYR A 54 -24.67 17.90 8.38
N ALA A 55 -25.92 18.24 8.70
CA ALA A 55 -26.24 19.07 9.88
C ALA A 55 -25.79 18.37 11.17
N ARG A 56 -26.01 17.05 11.30
CA ARG A 56 -25.53 16.25 12.42
C ARG A 56 -24.00 16.26 12.52
N ILE A 57 -23.31 16.08 11.39
CA ILE A 57 -21.83 16.15 11.31
C ILE A 57 -21.35 17.52 11.78
N TRP A 58 -21.92 18.60 11.24
CA TRP A 58 -21.52 19.98 11.55
C TRP A 58 -21.68 20.34 13.02
N ASN A 59 -22.79 19.95 13.62
CA ASN A 59 -23.12 20.24 15.02
C ASN A 59 -22.48 19.24 16.02
N SER A 60 -21.77 18.20 15.56
CA SER A 60 -21.17 17.20 16.44
C SER A 60 -19.74 17.55 16.79
N ALA A 61 -19.50 18.01 18.02
CA ALA A 61 -18.14 18.18 18.55
C ALA A 61 -17.33 16.86 18.51
N GLY A 62 -17.99 15.73 18.74
CA GLY A 62 -17.38 14.40 18.65
C GLY A 62 -16.88 14.06 17.25
N PHE A 63 -17.62 14.45 16.20
CA PHE A 63 -17.17 14.26 14.82
C PHE A 63 -15.87 15.04 14.54
N TRP A 64 -15.83 16.32 14.91
CA TRP A 64 -14.65 17.16 14.69
C TRP A 64 -13.43 16.67 15.49
N ALA A 65 -13.64 16.20 16.71
CA ALA A 65 -12.58 15.58 17.51
C ALA A 65 -12.04 14.31 16.84
N LEU A 66 -12.91 13.44 16.31
CA LEU A 66 -12.51 12.22 15.61
C LEU A 66 -11.83 12.53 14.26
N LEU A 67 -12.29 13.54 13.52
CA LEU A 67 -11.63 13.99 12.29
C LEU A 67 -10.22 14.47 12.60
N TRP A 68 -10.08 15.32 13.62
CA TRP A 68 -8.77 15.81 14.05
C TRP A 68 -7.84 14.65 14.48
N ARG A 69 -8.35 13.71 15.28
CA ARG A 69 -7.60 12.50 15.68
C ARG A 69 -7.14 11.70 14.44
N THR A 70 -8.03 11.44 13.52
CA THR A 70 -7.72 10.65 12.30
C THR A 70 -6.61 11.31 11.48
N LEU A 71 -6.73 12.60 11.20
CA LEU A 71 -5.74 13.33 10.41
C LEU A 71 -4.43 13.51 11.16
N SER A 72 -4.48 13.85 12.47
CA SER A 72 -3.28 14.09 13.27
C SER A 72 -2.48 12.81 13.53
N TYR A 73 -3.12 11.68 13.86
CA TYR A 73 -2.41 10.43 14.10
C TYR A 73 -1.69 9.95 12.85
N SER A 74 -2.37 10.00 11.69
CA SER A 74 -1.77 9.66 10.41
C SER A 74 -0.63 10.62 10.03
N PHE A 75 -0.82 11.94 10.24
CA PHE A 75 0.21 12.93 9.94
C PHE A 75 1.44 12.78 10.83
N ILE A 76 1.24 12.65 12.16
CA ILE A 76 2.32 12.45 13.12
C ILE A 76 3.09 11.16 12.81
N ALA A 77 2.38 10.07 12.50
CA ALA A 77 2.99 8.81 12.12
C ALA A 77 3.86 8.94 10.86
N CYS A 78 3.37 9.66 9.83
CA CYS A 78 4.14 9.93 8.61
C CYS A 78 5.37 10.82 8.87
N VAL A 79 5.27 11.77 9.82
CA VAL A 79 6.43 12.58 10.24
C VAL A 79 7.48 11.69 10.91
N PHE A 80 7.10 10.84 11.87
CA PHE A 80 8.02 9.88 12.50
C PHE A 80 8.63 8.93 11.47
N ALA A 81 7.81 8.39 10.56
CA ALA A 81 8.31 7.55 9.48
C ALA A 81 9.30 8.30 8.57
N THR A 82 9.10 9.60 8.33
CA THR A 82 10.02 10.44 7.55
C THR A 82 11.37 10.59 8.26
N VAL A 83 11.36 10.83 9.58
CA VAL A 83 12.58 10.93 10.38
C VAL A 83 13.42 9.66 10.30
N ILE A 84 12.77 8.49 10.20
CA ILE A 84 13.45 7.19 10.04
C ILE A 84 13.85 6.96 8.57
N ALA A 85 12.91 7.10 7.65
CA ALA A 85 13.07 6.68 6.25
C ALA A 85 13.98 7.60 5.44
N TYR A 86 13.96 8.91 5.69
CA TYR A 86 14.74 9.87 4.90
C TYR A 86 16.25 9.71 5.07
N PRO A 87 16.82 9.63 6.30
CA PRO A 87 18.24 9.33 6.48
C PRO A 87 18.63 7.95 5.94
N LEU A 88 17.73 6.95 6.07
CA LEU A 88 17.96 5.61 5.51
C LEU A 88 18.02 5.63 3.99
N ALA A 89 17.11 6.36 3.34
CA ALA A 89 17.09 6.52 1.90
C ALA A 89 18.37 7.22 1.40
N PHE A 90 18.86 8.23 2.13
CA PHE A 90 20.14 8.85 1.84
C PHE A 90 21.31 7.86 2.00
N TYR A 91 21.36 7.14 3.12
CA TYR A 91 22.42 6.17 3.40
C TYR A 91 22.49 5.07 2.33
N VAL A 92 21.35 4.41 2.04
CA VAL A 92 21.28 3.34 1.05
C VAL A 92 21.48 3.87 -0.37
N GLY A 93 20.90 5.02 -0.69
CA GLY A 93 20.96 5.62 -2.03
C GLY A 93 22.34 6.18 -2.42
N ARG A 94 23.10 6.68 -1.44
CA ARG A 94 24.32 7.48 -1.69
C ARG A 94 25.60 6.95 -1.04
N VAL A 95 25.49 6.34 0.15
CA VAL A 95 26.68 5.89 0.91
C VAL A 95 27.02 4.44 0.63
N VAL A 96 26.00 3.60 0.39
CA VAL A 96 26.18 2.18 0.12
C VAL A 96 26.38 1.94 -1.37
N GLY A 97 27.48 1.29 -1.73
CA GLY A 97 27.78 0.94 -3.12
C GLY A 97 27.23 -0.45 -3.51
N ARG A 98 28.06 -1.49 -3.30
CA ARG A 98 27.82 -2.86 -3.84
C ARG A 98 26.55 -3.55 -3.32
N ASN A 99 26.16 -3.32 -2.06
CA ASN A 99 25.05 -4.05 -1.41
C ASN A 99 23.70 -3.30 -1.42
N LYS A 100 23.60 -2.23 -2.20
CA LYS A 100 22.41 -1.36 -2.26
C LYS A 100 21.11 -2.12 -2.50
N ALA A 101 21.09 -3.01 -3.51
CA ALA A 101 19.89 -3.78 -3.84
C ALA A 101 19.43 -4.67 -2.68
N LEU A 102 20.36 -5.31 -1.96
CA LEU A 102 20.06 -6.13 -0.80
C LEU A 102 19.47 -5.28 0.34
N LEU A 103 20.09 -4.14 0.66
CA LEU A 103 19.61 -3.27 1.74
C LEU A 103 18.24 -2.65 1.41
N THR A 104 18.01 -2.30 0.14
CA THR A 104 16.69 -1.87 -0.32
C THR A 104 15.65 -2.97 -0.14
N MET A 105 15.97 -4.20 -0.56
CA MET A 105 15.06 -5.34 -0.38
C MET A 105 14.72 -5.56 1.09
N LEU A 106 15.68 -5.47 2.00
CA LEU A 106 15.42 -5.65 3.43
C LEU A 106 14.42 -4.64 3.99
N ILE A 107 14.37 -3.42 3.48
CA ILE A 107 13.37 -2.42 3.91
C ILE A 107 12.01 -2.65 3.25
N VAL A 108 12.00 -3.20 2.02
CA VAL A 108 10.79 -3.37 1.22
C VAL A 108 10.05 -4.68 1.53
N ILE A 109 10.77 -5.75 1.90
CA ILE A 109 10.18 -7.05 2.22
C ILE A 109 9.00 -6.97 3.22
N PRO A 110 9.06 -6.16 4.31
CA PRO A 110 7.92 -6.01 5.21
C PRO A 110 6.63 -5.52 4.54
N LEU A 111 6.68 -4.86 3.37
CA LEU A 111 5.47 -4.49 2.62
C LEU A 111 4.74 -5.71 2.04
N TRP A 112 5.44 -6.80 1.76
CA TRP A 112 4.86 -8.02 1.22
C TRP A 112 4.27 -8.94 2.29
N ILE A 113 4.44 -8.55 3.56
CA ILE A 113 3.89 -9.28 4.71
C ILE A 113 2.54 -8.68 5.05
N SER A 114 1.56 -9.54 5.33
CA SER A 114 0.18 -9.13 5.62
C SER A 114 0.09 -7.98 6.63
N LEU A 115 -0.76 -7.00 6.33
CA LEU A 115 -1.06 -5.88 7.22
C LEU A 115 -1.56 -6.37 8.58
N LEU A 116 -2.45 -7.37 8.57
CA LEU A 116 -2.98 -7.96 9.82
C LEU A 116 -1.87 -8.58 10.67
N MET A 117 -0.95 -9.31 10.04
CA MET A 117 0.20 -9.88 10.73
C MET A 117 1.03 -8.81 11.45
N ARG A 118 1.26 -7.69 10.77
CA ARG A 118 2.01 -6.55 11.34
C ARG A 118 1.29 -5.92 12.53
N ILE A 119 -0.01 -5.64 12.40
CA ILE A 119 -0.84 -5.10 13.48
C ILE A 119 -0.85 -6.05 14.68
N PHE A 120 -1.03 -7.33 14.40
CA PHE A 120 -1.07 -8.35 15.42
C PHE A 120 0.26 -8.48 16.18
N ALA A 121 1.38 -8.45 15.46
CA ALA A 121 2.70 -8.46 16.06
C ALA A 121 2.90 -7.30 17.06
N TRP A 122 2.48 -6.11 16.65
CA TRP A 122 2.53 -4.93 17.52
C TRP A 122 1.60 -5.07 18.72
N ARG A 123 0.42 -5.68 18.55
CA ARG A 123 -0.48 -5.98 19.68
C ARG A 123 0.20 -6.89 20.72
N VAL A 124 0.92 -7.91 20.28
CA VAL A 124 1.69 -8.79 21.17
C VAL A 124 2.84 -8.05 21.86
N ILE A 125 3.55 -7.18 21.12
CA ILE A 125 4.68 -6.41 21.67
C ILE A 125 4.21 -5.42 22.73
N LEU A 126 3.15 -4.67 22.42
CA LEU A 126 2.64 -3.57 23.26
C LEU A 126 1.71 -4.06 24.39
N GLY A 127 1.29 -5.32 24.39
CA GLY A 127 0.42 -5.89 25.40
C GLY A 127 1.00 -5.78 26.81
N GLN A 128 0.13 -5.83 27.85
CA GLN A 128 0.55 -5.77 29.24
C GLN A 128 1.54 -6.88 29.59
N SER A 129 1.29 -8.11 29.15
CA SER A 129 2.20 -9.26 29.31
C SER A 129 3.15 -9.41 28.10
N GLY A 130 3.33 -8.35 27.31
CA GLY A 130 4.11 -8.37 26.07
C GLY A 130 5.60 -8.13 26.28
N VAL A 131 6.34 -8.30 25.19
CA VAL A 131 7.81 -8.23 25.19
C VAL A 131 8.32 -6.84 25.62
N LEU A 132 7.63 -5.75 25.23
CA LEU A 132 8.05 -4.39 25.60
C LEU A 132 7.95 -4.18 27.13
N ASN A 133 6.82 -4.53 27.72
CA ASN A 133 6.63 -4.43 29.15
C ASN A 133 7.64 -5.30 29.93
N ALA A 134 7.84 -6.53 29.48
CA ALA A 134 8.83 -7.43 30.09
C ALA A 134 10.25 -6.84 30.03
N ALA A 135 10.65 -6.25 28.91
CA ALA A 135 11.95 -5.61 28.76
C ALA A 135 12.11 -4.36 29.66
N LEU A 136 11.06 -3.51 29.76
CA LEU A 136 11.10 -2.30 30.57
C LEU A 136 11.11 -2.60 32.06
N VAL A 137 10.38 -3.63 32.50
CA VAL A 137 10.40 -4.09 33.91
C VAL A 137 11.75 -4.74 34.24
N SER A 138 12.28 -5.61 33.37
CA SER A 138 13.57 -6.28 33.61
C SER A 138 14.76 -5.31 33.60
N SER A 139 14.65 -4.18 32.88
CA SER A 139 15.67 -3.11 32.88
C SER A 139 15.53 -2.13 34.07
N GLY A 140 14.50 -2.27 34.91
CA GLY A 140 14.25 -1.39 36.05
C GLY A 140 13.70 0.01 35.65
N ILE A 141 13.26 0.19 34.39
CA ILE A 141 12.62 1.45 33.93
C ILE A 141 11.19 1.55 34.47
N LEU A 142 10.50 0.40 34.60
CA LEU A 142 9.17 0.30 35.17
C LEU A 142 9.18 -0.67 36.36
N ASP A 143 8.44 -0.31 37.39
CA ASP A 143 8.26 -1.16 38.58
C ASP A 143 7.25 -2.30 38.34
N ALA A 144 6.29 -2.08 37.45
CA ALA A 144 5.25 -3.04 37.05
C ALA A 144 4.84 -2.87 35.58
N PRO A 145 4.26 -3.92 34.93
CA PRO A 145 3.77 -3.83 33.58
C PRO A 145 2.70 -2.74 33.41
N SER A 146 2.86 -1.88 32.39
CA SER A 146 1.95 -0.77 32.10
C SER A 146 0.89 -1.17 31.09
N GLU A 147 -0.36 -0.75 31.30
CA GLU A 147 -1.46 -0.87 30.33
C GLU A 147 -1.46 0.25 29.29
N ALA A 148 -0.65 1.29 29.47
CA ALA A 148 -0.66 2.49 28.64
C ALA A 148 -0.11 2.28 27.21
N PHE A 149 0.61 1.19 26.96
CA PHE A 149 1.22 0.95 25.66
C PHE A 149 0.23 0.39 24.62
N LEU A 150 -0.73 -0.44 25.05
CA LEU A 150 -1.75 -1.00 24.19
C LEU A 150 -3.09 -0.28 24.41
N TYR A 151 -3.98 -0.33 23.42
CA TYR A 151 -5.28 0.37 23.41
C TYR A 151 -5.16 1.87 23.63
N SER A 152 -4.17 2.48 22.99
CA SER A 152 -3.82 3.89 23.13
C SER A 152 -3.59 4.58 21.78
N PRO A 153 -3.71 5.93 21.72
CA PRO A 153 -3.32 6.71 20.57
C PRO A 153 -1.86 6.47 20.15
N THR A 154 -0.98 6.30 21.14
CA THR A 154 0.45 6.06 20.90
C THR A 154 0.67 4.75 20.15
N ALA A 155 -0.06 3.68 20.51
CA ALA A 155 -0.01 2.41 19.79
C ALA A 155 -0.36 2.58 18.32
N VAL A 156 -1.44 3.32 18.03
CA VAL A 156 -1.88 3.60 16.65
C VAL A 156 -0.79 4.35 15.87
N VAL A 157 -0.22 5.40 16.46
CA VAL A 157 0.85 6.21 15.82
C VAL A 157 2.10 5.38 15.56
N ILE A 158 2.53 4.53 16.49
CA ILE A 158 3.70 3.64 16.32
C ILE A 158 3.47 2.69 15.15
N VAL A 159 2.31 2.05 15.08
CA VAL A 159 2.02 1.07 14.01
C VAL A 159 1.81 1.77 12.66
N PHE A 160 1.16 2.93 12.64
CA PHE A 160 1.06 3.74 11.42
C PHE A 160 2.43 4.20 10.93
N ALA A 161 3.33 4.62 11.82
CA ALA A 161 4.71 4.95 11.46
C ALA A 161 5.45 3.74 10.87
N TYR A 162 5.31 2.58 11.50
CA TYR A 162 5.87 1.32 11.01
C TYR A 162 5.40 0.99 9.57
N ILE A 163 4.09 1.12 9.30
CA ILE A 163 3.50 0.90 7.97
C ILE A 163 4.04 1.93 6.96
N SER A 164 4.26 3.17 7.38
CA SER A 164 4.64 4.30 6.52
C SER A 164 6.10 4.30 6.08
N VAL A 165 7.02 3.75 6.89
CA VAL A 165 8.48 3.79 6.62
C VAL A 165 8.85 3.29 5.23
N PRO A 166 8.41 2.11 4.74
CA PRO A 166 8.81 1.63 3.43
C PRO A 166 8.30 2.48 2.26
N PHE A 167 7.09 3.07 2.36
CA PHE A 167 6.52 3.95 1.31
C PHE A 167 7.36 5.21 1.12
N ILE A 168 7.70 5.86 2.24
CA ILE A 168 8.52 7.08 2.25
C ILE A 168 9.94 6.76 1.79
N PHE A 169 10.50 5.63 2.25
CA PHE A 169 11.83 5.17 1.87
C PHE A 169 11.96 4.97 0.35
N ILE A 170 11.07 4.19 -0.26
CA ILE A 170 11.13 3.86 -1.70
C ILE A 170 11.03 5.14 -2.55
N SER A 171 10.06 6.00 -2.23
CA SER A 171 9.84 7.24 -2.97
C SER A 171 11.06 8.17 -2.89
N THR A 172 11.62 8.33 -1.70
CA THR A 172 12.73 9.25 -1.44
C THR A 172 14.06 8.70 -1.96
N MET A 173 14.31 7.39 -1.85
CA MET A 173 15.51 6.74 -2.35
C MET A 173 15.67 6.92 -3.86
N GLY A 174 14.58 6.79 -4.62
CA GLY A 174 14.60 7.03 -6.07
C GLY A 174 14.96 8.48 -6.44
N ALA A 175 14.73 9.45 -5.55
CA ALA A 175 15.20 10.82 -5.75
C ALA A 175 16.70 10.95 -5.50
N PHE A 176 17.20 10.35 -4.42
CA PHE A 176 18.63 10.39 -4.11
C PHE A 176 19.49 9.76 -5.21
N GLU A 177 19.01 8.70 -5.86
CA GLU A 177 19.71 8.04 -6.96
C GLU A 177 19.91 8.93 -8.18
N LYS A 178 18.99 9.87 -8.41
CA LYS A 178 18.99 10.75 -9.58
C LYS A 178 19.86 12.00 -9.41
N ILE A 179 20.37 12.31 -8.21
CA ILE A 179 21.23 13.47 -8.01
C ILE A 179 22.63 13.15 -8.55
N PRO A 180 23.15 13.86 -9.57
CA PRO A 180 24.50 13.66 -10.07
C PRO A 180 25.58 13.89 -8.99
N ARG A 181 26.67 13.14 -9.07
CA ARG A 181 27.80 13.29 -8.14
C ARG A 181 28.46 14.66 -8.25
N ASP A 182 28.58 15.14 -9.47
CA ASP A 182 29.24 16.42 -9.78
C ASP A 182 28.62 17.60 -9.02
N LEU A 183 27.30 17.52 -8.69
CA LEU A 183 26.64 18.54 -7.88
C LEU A 183 27.13 18.57 -6.42
N PHE A 184 27.49 17.41 -5.86
CA PHE A 184 28.08 17.36 -4.52
C PHE A 184 29.52 17.86 -4.54
N GLU A 185 30.29 17.44 -5.53
CA GLU A 185 31.68 17.92 -5.73
C GLU A 185 31.70 19.44 -5.94
N ALA A 186 30.84 19.99 -6.80
CA ALA A 186 30.72 21.43 -6.98
C ALA A 186 30.29 22.17 -5.70
N SER A 187 29.46 21.55 -4.87
CA SER A 187 29.10 22.12 -3.57
C SER A 187 30.28 22.15 -2.59
N GLU A 188 31.09 21.08 -2.56
CA GLU A 188 32.29 20.99 -1.75
C GLU A 188 33.37 22.00 -2.24
N ASP A 189 33.58 22.10 -3.55
CA ASP A 189 34.51 23.05 -4.18
C ASP A 189 34.11 24.51 -3.92
N SER A 190 32.79 24.76 -3.77
CA SER A 190 32.28 26.09 -3.39
C SER A 190 32.43 26.39 -1.89
N GLY A 191 33.02 25.49 -1.10
CA GLY A 191 33.23 25.64 0.34
C GLY A 191 31.94 25.50 1.17
N ALA A 192 30.88 24.92 0.61
CA ALA A 192 29.61 24.73 1.33
C ALA A 192 29.76 23.68 2.44
N THR A 193 29.22 24.01 3.61
CA THR A 193 29.11 23.04 4.71
C THR A 193 28.08 21.95 4.39
N ALA A 194 28.17 20.80 5.07
CA ALA A 194 27.19 19.68 4.89
C ALA A 194 25.75 20.14 5.09
N PHE A 195 25.49 21.06 6.01
CA PHE A 195 24.15 21.62 6.24
C PHE A 195 23.72 22.53 5.08
N GLN A 196 24.62 23.36 4.55
CA GLN A 196 24.33 24.19 3.37
C GLN A 196 24.06 23.32 2.14
N THR A 197 24.88 22.30 1.90
CA THR A 197 24.63 21.30 0.84
C THR A 197 23.28 20.63 1.02
N PHE A 198 22.90 20.25 2.24
CA PHE A 198 21.59 19.69 2.51
C PHE A 198 20.46 20.67 2.16
N VAL A 199 20.49 21.88 2.67
CA VAL A 199 19.40 22.86 2.52
C VAL A 199 19.27 23.36 1.09
N HIS A 200 20.39 23.62 0.39
CA HIS A 200 20.36 24.25 -0.92
C HIS A 200 20.40 23.27 -2.10
N LEU A 201 20.92 22.06 -1.91
CA LEU A 201 21.03 21.06 -2.97
C LEU A 201 20.10 19.87 -2.72
N VAL A 202 20.28 19.16 -1.60
CA VAL A 202 19.62 17.87 -1.36
C VAL A 202 18.12 18.04 -1.14
N TRP A 203 17.72 18.90 -0.21
CA TRP A 203 16.33 19.15 0.14
C TRP A 203 15.48 19.61 -1.05
N PRO A 204 15.86 20.62 -1.83
CA PRO A 204 15.08 21.06 -2.98
C PRO A 204 14.88 19.98 -4.04
N LEU A 205 15.87 19.12 -4.27
CA LEU A 205 15.82 18.05 -5.26
C LEU A 205 15.01 16.84 -4.80
N THR A 206 14.91 16.60 -3.49
CA THR A 206 14.25 15.39 -2.94
C THR A 206 12.88 15.66 -2.34
N ARG A 207 12.54 16.90 -1.94
CA ARG A 207 11.29 17.25 -1.26
C ARG A 207 10.01 16.80 -2.00
N ARG A 208 10.03 16.83 -3.34
CA ARG A 208 8.88 16.40 -4.14
C ARG A 208 8.63 14.89 -4.03
N ASN A 209 9.69 14.10 -4.12
CA ASN A 209 9.60 12.65 -3.98
C ASN A 209 9.24 12.25 -2.55
N LEU A 210 9.76 13.01 -1.56
CA LEU A 210 9.37 12.87 -0.18
C LEU A 210 7.86 13.16 -0.01
N ALA A 211 7.35 14.25 -0.59
CA ALA A 211 5.92 14.59 -0.53
C ALA A 211 5.04 13.51 -1.18
N ILE A 212 5.49 12.89 -2.28
CA ILE A 212 4.79 11.77 -2.92
C ILE A 212 4.76 10.55 -1.96
N GLY A 213 5.91 10.17 -1.39
CA GLY A 213 5.98 9.05 -0.44
C GLY A 213 5.16 9.30 0.83
N PHE A 214 5.22 10.53 1.36
CA PHE A 214 4.42 10.98 2.50
C PHE A 214 2.92 10.90 2.18
N SER A 215 2.50 11.40 1.01
CA SER A 215 1.10 11.37 0.58
C SER A 215 0.56 9.95 0.43
N LEU A 216 1.36 9.03 -0.13
CA LEU A 216 0.98 7.62 -0.24
C LEU A 216 0.85 6.97 1.15
N ALA A 217 1.81 7.19 2.04
CA ALA A 217 1.77 6.69 3.41
C ALA A 217 0.58 7.26 4.19
N PHE A 218 0.32 8.57 4.05
CA PHE A 218 -0.81 9.25 4.68
C PHE A 218 -2.16 8.69 4.21
N LEU A 219 -2.34 8.46 2.91
CA LEU A 219 -3.54 7.83 2.35
C LEU A 219 -3.79 6.44 2.93
N VAL A 220 -2.75 5.61 3.00
CA VAL A 220 -2.84 4.26 3.56
C VAL A 220 -3.25 4.31 5.03
N THR A 221 -2.64 5.18 5.84
CA THR A 221 -2.90 5.27 7.29
C THR A 221 -4.24 5.91 7.63
N VAL A 222 -4.67 6.95 6.89
CA VAL A 222 -6.01 7.56 7.10
C VAL A 222 -7.13 6.59 6.72
N GLY A 223 -6.92 5.76 5.69
CA GLY A 223 -7.89 4.76 5.25
C GLY A 223 -7.92 3.50 6.11
N ASP A 224 -6.94 3.30 6.98
CA ASP A 224 -6.85 2.12 7.83
C ASP A 224 -7.76 2.25 9.05
N PHE A 225 -8.81 1.44 9.08
CA PHE A 225 -9.68 1.29 10.24
C PHE A 225 -9.29 0.08 11.10
N VAL A 226 -8.53 -0.86 10.54
CA VAL A 226 -8.20 -2.13 11.22
C VAL A 226 -7.23 -1.89 12.36
N THR A 227 -6.18 -1.11 12.14
CA THR A 227 -5.19 -0.77 13.18
C THR A 227 -5.86 -0.09 14.38
N PRO A 228 -6.61 1.02 14.23
CA PRO A 228 -7.28 1.63 15.37
C PRO A 228 -8.30 0.71 16.05
N ALA A 229 -9.05 -0.09 15.29
CA ALA A 229 -10.02 -1.03 15.85
C ALA A 229 -9.37 -2.13 16.70
N MET A 230 -8.12 -2.55 16.38
CA MET A 230 -7.42 -3.63 17.07
C MET A 230 -6.56 -3.19 18.24
N ILE A 231 -5.97 -2.00 18.16
CA ILE A 231 -4.96 -1.56 19.14
C ILE A 231 -5.19 -0.15 19.69
N GLY A 232 -6.18 0.60 19.15
CA GLY A 232 -6.39 2.00 19.50
C GLY A 232 -7.18 2.23 20.77
N GLY A 233 -8.04 1.29 21.16
CA GLY A 233 -8.99 1.51 22.25
C GLY A 233 -9.97 2.65 21.97
N ILE A 234 -10.55 3.25 23.01
CA ILE A 234 -11.53 4.33 22.88
C ILE A 234 -10.87 5.61 22.36
N ASP A 235 -9.72 5.97 22.92
CA ASP A 235 -9.02 7.22 22.59
C ASP A 235 -8.24 7.13 21.28
N GLY A 236 -7.87 5.95 20.82
CA GLY A 236 -7.25 5.71 19.54
C GLY A 236 -8.25 5.51 18.38
N THR A 237 -9.57 5.60 18.64
CA THR A 237 -10.59 5.46 17.60
C THR A 237 -10.48 6.56 16.53
N THR A 238 -10.66 6.18 15.26
CA THR A 238 -10.61 7.07 14.09
C THR A 238 -11.94 7.09 13.33
N LEU A 239 -12.10 8.04 12.38
CA LEU A 239 -13.29 8.10 11.54
C LEU A 239 -13.46 6.83 10.67
N GLY A 240 -12.36 6.18 10.27
CA GLY A 240 -12.44 4.91 9.55
C GLY A 240 -13.18 3.83 10.32
N VAL A 241 -12.95 3.73 11.63
CA VAL A 241 -13.68 2.81 12.53
C VAL A 241 -15.15 3.19 12.61
N VAL A 242 -15.47 4.49 12.72
CA VAL A 242 -16.87 4.96 12.75
C VAL A 242 -17.57 4.61 11.44
N VAL A 243 -16.95 4.89 10.30
CA VAL A 243 -17.51 4.53 8.98
C VAL A 243 -17.78 3.03 8.92
N SER A 244 -16.80 2.19 9.26
CA SER A 244 -16.96 0.73 9.30
C SER A 244 -18.12 0.29 10.20
N THR A 245 -18.29 0.93 11.34
CA THR A 245 -19.37 0.60 12.30
C THR A 245 -20.74 0.99 11.75
N GLN A 246 -20.87 2.14 11.07
CA GLN A 246 -22.15 2.60 10.50
C GLN A 246 -22.66 1.71 9.38
N PHE A 247 -21.76 1.16 8.55
CA PHE A 247 -22.14 0.18 7.52
C PHE A 247 -22.27 -1.25 8.04
N GLY A 248 -21.67 -1.55 9.19
CA GLY A 248 -21.78 -2.83 9.87
C GLY A 248 -22.88 -2.84 10.93
N PHE A 249 -22.50 -2.83 12.20
CA PHE A 249 -23.41 -3.04 13.34
C PHE A 249 -24.50 -1.97 13.49
N ALA A 250 -24.20 -0.70 13.22
CA ALA A 250 -25.16 0.38 13.38
C ALA A 250 -26.21 0.43 12.25
N ASN A 251 -25.94 -0.24 11.12
CA ASN A 251 -26.78 -0.33 9.92
C ASN A 251 -27.37 1.05 9.50
N ASN A 252 -26.59 2.12 9.66
CA ASN A 252 -26.98 3.48 9.28
C ASN A 252 -26.13 3.96 8.09
N TRP A 253 -26.42 3.37 6.93
CA TRP A 253 -25.67 3.62 5.70
C TRP A 253 -25.64 5.08 5.26
N PRO A 254 -26.75 5.84 5.30
CA PRO A 254 -26.75 7.26 4.93
C PRO A 254 -25.81 8.13 5.78
N TYR A 255 -25.82 7.94 7.09
CA TYR A 255 -24.89 8.68 7.97
C TYR A 255 -23.44 8.22 7.75
N GLY A 256 -23.21 6.91 7.62
CA GLY A 256 -21.89 6.36 7.28
C GLY A 256 -21.32 6.91 5.96
N ALA A 257 -22.18 7.04 4.93
CA ALA A 257 -21.82 7.65 3.66
C ALA A 257 -21.46 9.14 3.79
N ALA A 258 -22.22 9.90 4.59
CA ALA A 258 -21.92 11.30 4.83
C ALA A 258 -20.57 11.49 5.56
N VAL A 259 -20.26 10.64 6.55
CA VAL A 259 -18.96 10.61 7.24
C VAL A 259 -17.82 10.23 6.28
N ALA A 260 -18.04 9.25 5.39
CA ALA A 260 -17.06 8.83 4.37
C ALA A 260 -16.77 9.96 3.37
N VAL A 261 -17.81 10.66 2.87
CA VAL A 261 -17.65 11.85 1.99
C VAL A 261 -16.85 12.94 2.70
N ALA A 262 -17.18 13.24 3.96
CA ALA A 262 -16.44 14.24 4.75
C ALA A 262 -14.97 13.85 4.95
N LEU A 263 -14.67 12.55 5.13
CA LEU A 263 -13.31 12.03 5.22
C LEU A 263 -12.56 12.20 3.89
N ILE A 264 -13.16 11.81 2.75
CA ILE A 264 -12.56 12.00 1.42
C ILE A 264 -12.19 13.45 1.17
N LEU A 265 -13.14 14.38 1.44
CA LEU A 265 -12.92 15.82 1.25
C LEU A 265 -11.78 16.34 2.14
N SER A 266 -11.73 15.91 3.40
CA SER A 266 -10.69 16.31 4.35
C SER A 266 -9.31 15.78 3.94
N VAL A 267 -9.23 14.52 3.50
CA VAL A 267 -7.99 13.92 2.98
C VAL A 267 -7.56 14.63 1.70
N GLY A 268 -8.48 14.89 0.79
CA GLY A 268 -8.20 15.62 -0.46
C GLY A 268 -7.65 17.03 -0.19
N LEU A 269 -8.19 17.73 0.84
CA LEU A 269 -7.68 19.02 1.27
C LEU A 269 -6.24 18.93 1.79
N VAL A 270 -5.94 17.98 2.68
CA VAL A 270 -4.59 17.78 3.22
C VAL A 270 -3.60 17.45 2.12
N LEU A 271 -3.95 16.54 1.21
CA LEU A 271 -3.11 16.18 0.07
C LEU A 271 -2.90 17.37 -0.88
N GLY A 272 -3.95 18.17 -1.13
CA GLY A 272 -3.87 19.40 -1.91
C GLY A 272 -2.88 20.40 -1.30
N VAL A 273 -2.91 20.56 0.02
CA VAL A 273 -1.94 21.40 0.74
C VAL A 273 -0.51 20.84 0.61
N ILE A 274 -0.30 19.53 0.80
CA ILE A 274 1.03 18.91 0.66
C ILE A 274 1.60 19.14 -0.74
N ILE A 275 0.78 18.95 -1.79
CA ILE A 275 1.17 19.14 -3.19
C ILE A 275 1.47 20.63 -3.46
N ALA A 276 0.66 21.54 -2.93
CA ALA A 276 0.86 22.98 -3.10
C ALA A 276 2.15 23.50 -2.44
N LEU A 277 2.52 22.94 -1.28
CA LEU A 277 3.78 23.26 -0.59
C LEU A 277 5.03 22.69 -1.30
N CYS A 278 4.85 21.69 -2.18
CA CYS A 278 5.92 21.06 -2.94
C CYS A 278 5.73 21.21 -4.46
N PRO A 279 5.66 22.45 -5.00
CA PRO A 279 5.37 22.70 -6.40
C PRO A 279 6.39 22.05 -7.34
N ALA A 280 5.93 21.69 -8.53
CA ALA A 280 6.75 21.07 -9.57
C ALA A 280 7.81 22.02 -10.20
N LYS A 281 7.88 23.28 -9.75
CA LYS A 281 8.89 24.24 -10.20
C LYS A 281 10.24 23.87 -9.61
N GLY A 282 11.06 23.25 -10.39
CA GLY A 282 12.39 23.04 -9.92
C GLY A 282 13.22 22.23 -10.86
N VAL A 283 14.29 22.81 -11.24
CA VAL A 283 15.50 22.20 -11.78
C VAL A 283 15.19 20.99 -12.67
N MET A 284 14.94 21.27 -13.91
CA MET A 284 15.28 20.35 -14.98
C MET A 284 16.79 20.17 -14.89
N VAL A 285 17.24 19.29 -14.02
CA VAL A 285 18.58 18.73 -14.14
C VAL A 285 18.58 18.02 -15.47
N GLY A 286 19.33 18.56 -16.40
CA GLY A 286 19.40 18.29 -17.82
C GLY A 286 18.82 16.99 -18.30
N GLY A 287 18.22 17.03 -19.49
CA GLY A 287 17.40 16.00 -20.12
C GLY A 287 17.73 14.58 -19.73
N GLU A 288 16.72 13.73 -19.72
CA GLU A 288 16.86 12.29 -19.51
C GLU A 288 18.10 11.76 -20.26
N SER A 289 19.26 11.87 -19.65
CA SER A 289 20.42 11.13 -20.12
C SER A 289 20.17 9.68 -19.74
N ASP A 290 19.91 8.87 -20.74
CA ASP A 290 19.88 7.41 -20.69
C ASP A 290 21.25 6.81 -20.27
N GLN A 291 22.16 7.64 -19.79
CA GLN A 291 23.41 7.15 -19.24
C GLN A 291 23.11 6.43 -17.93
N PRO A 292 23.58 5.19 -17.79
CA PRO A 292 23.48 4.48 -16.53
C PRO A 292 24.19 5.33 -15.48
N VAL A 293 23.40 5.89 -14.56
CA VAL A 293 23.96 6.63 -13.41
C VAL A 293 24.76 5.61 -12.61
N VAL A 294 26.08 5.64 -12.79
CA VAL A 294 26.99 4.83 -11.99
C VAL A 294 26.76 5.23 -10.54
N PRO A 295 26.40 4.30 -9.65
CA PRO A 295 26.16 4.63 -8.25
C PRO A 295 27.46 5.09 -7.62
N ALA A 296 27.67 6.38 -7.59
CA ALA A 296 28.84 6.97 -6.96
C ALA A 296 28.57 7.10 -5.46
N SER A 297 29.31 6.37 -4.66
CA SER A 297 29.32 6.56 -3.22
C SER A 297 29.87 7.96 -2.91
N THR A 298 29.05 8.79 -2.25
CA THR A 298 29.54 10.07 -1.70
C THR A 298 30.61 9.75 -0.65
N PRO A 299 31.77 10.45 -0.61
CA PRO A 299 32.78 10.25 0.41
C PRO A 299 32.20 10.68 1.77
N ALA A 300 31.49 9.75 2.44
CA ALA A 300 31.01 9.98 3.79
C ALA A 300 32.20 9.83 4.78
N SER A 301 32.25 10.69 5.77
CA SER A 301 33.21 10.55 6.87
C SER A 301 33.07 9.17 7.52
N ARG A 302 34.12 8.65 8.14
CA ARG A 302 34.07 7.36 8.87
C ARG A 302 32.94 7.33 9.91
N LEU A 303 32.73 8.48 10.58
CA LEU A 303 31.65 8.66 11.56
C LEU A 303 30.27 8.60 10.87
N GLY A 304 30.07 9.32 9.78
CA GLY A 304 28.79 9.32 9.03
C GLY A 304 28.42 7.92 8.50
N ARG A 305 29.41 7.15 8.03
CA ARG A 305 29.20 5.74 7.64
C ARG A 305 28.77 4.85 8.83
N ARG A 306 29.40 5.02 9.99
CA ARG A 306 29.06 4.26 11.22
C ARG A 306 27.68 4.62 11.73
N LEU A 307 27.34 5.91 11.78
CA LEU A 307 26.00 6.37 12.18
C LEU A 307 24.93 5.91 11.20
N GLY A 308 25.17 5.98 9.91
CA GLY A 308 24.26 5.46 8.90
C GLY A 308 24.05 3.94 9.00
N ALA A 309 25.13 3.18 9.24
CA ALA A 309 25.03 1.73 9.47
C ALA A 309 24.26 1.40 10.75
N ALA A 310 24.52 2.10 11.86
CA ALA A 310 23.81 1.92 13.12
C ALA A 310 22.32 2.25 12.97
N GLY A 311 21.99 3.37 12.29
CA GLY A 311 20.61 3.75 11.97
C GLY A 311 19.91 2.72 11.07
N PHE A 312 20.65 2.15 10.11
CA PHE A 312 20.12 1.08 9.26
C PHE A 312 19.80 -0.19 10.09
N VAL A 313 20.72 -0.61 10.95
CA VAL A 313 20.50 -1.78 11.83
C VAL A 313 19.32 -1.55 12.78
N ALA A 314 19.21 -0.36 13.37
CA ALA A 314 18.09 0.01 14.22
C ALA A 314 16.74 -0.02 13.46
N ALA A 315 16.72 0.48 12.23
CA ALA A 315 15.51 0.44 11.41
C ALA A 315 15.15 -0.97 10.98
N ILE A 316 16.12 -1.81 10.63
CA ILE A 316 15.87 -3.23 10.35
C ILE A 316 15.35 -3.94 11.60
N ALA A 317 15.93 -3.69 12.78
CA ALA A 317 15.43 -4.23 14.02
C ALA A 317 13.97 -3.81 14.26
N TYR A 318 13.65 -2.51 14.08
CA TYR A 318 12.28 -2.01 14.20
C TYR A 318 11.30 -2.68 13.22
N LEU A 319 11.73 -2.87 11.94
CA LEU A 319 10.88 -3.47 10.92
C LEU A 319 10.70 -5.00 11.07
N TYR A 320 11.71 -5.69 11.60
CA TYR A 320 11.70 -7.16 11.67
C TYR A 320 11.37 -7.70 13.08
N ALA A 321 11.53 -6.91 14.16
CA ALA A 321 11.21 -7.34 15.50
C ALA A 321 9.77 -7.87 15.64
N PRO A 322 8.73 -7.19 15.12
CA PRO A 322 7.38 -7.71 15.17
C PRO A 322 7.23 -9.09 14.52
N LEU A 323 7.85 -9.27 13.36
CA LEU A 323 7.79 -10.52 12.59
C LEU A 323 8.50 -11.67 13.29
N THR A 324 9.66 -11.38 13.88
CA THR A 324 10.43 -12.34 14.66
C THR A 324 9.66 -12.79 15.90
N ILE A 325 8.99 -11.85 16.57
CA ILE A 325 8.20 -12.15 17.76
C ILE A 325 7.03 -13.08 17.43
N ILE A 326 6.28 -12.82 16.34
CA ILE A 326 5.22 -13.76 15.91
C ILE A 326 5.78 -15.15 15.62
N ALA A 327 6.91 -15.21 14.88
CA ALA A 327 7.54 -16.49 14.58
C ALA A 327 7.95 -17.25 15.86
N LEU A 328 8.46 -16.55 16.87
CA LEU A 328 8.78 -17.16 18.16
C LEU A 328 7.52 -17.63 18.91
N PHE A 329 6.48 -16.80 18.94
CA PHE A 329 5.22 -17.15 19.63
C PHE A 329 4.43 -18.26 18.95
N SER A 330 4.69 -18.55 17.66
CA SER A 330 4.08 -19.69 16.98
C SER A 330 4.51 -21.05 17.53
N PHE A 331 5.64 -21.08 18.25
CA PHE A 331 6.15 -22.27 18.92
C PHE A 331 5.83 -22.29 20.43
N ASN A 332 5.22 -21.22 20.99
CA ASN A 332 4.91 -21.18 22.41
C ASN A 332 3.80 -22.18 22.77
N SER A 333 4.02 -22.99 23.81
CA SER A 333 3.03 -23.96 24.28
C SER A 333 1.86 -23.34 25.04
N ALA A 334 2.00 -22.08 25.50
CA ALA A 334 0.94 -21.39 26.23
C ALA A 334 -0.22 -20.98 25.33
N ASN A 335 -1.45 -21.09 25.84
CA ASN A 335 -2.65 -20.57 25.18
C ASN A 335 -2.73 -19.04 25.19
N LEU A 336 -2.04 -18.40 26.12
CA LEU A 336 -1.96 -16.95 26.22
C LEU A 336 -0.63 -16.44 25.67
N GLN A 337 -0.68 -15.25 25.08
CA GLN A 337 0.51 -14.60 24.51
C GLN A 337 1.26 -13.82 25.58
N THR A 338 1.90 -14.55 26.48
CA THR A 338 2.70 -14.00 27.57
C THR A 338 4.18 -14.23 27.34
N PHE A 339 5.00 -13.28 27.73
CA PHE A 339 6.44 -13.42 27.76
C PHE A 339 6.88 -13.53 29.24
N PRO A 340 7.82 -14.43 29.61
CA PRO A 340 8.61 -15.34 28.75
C PRO A 340 7.82 -16.55 28.21
N LEU A 341 8.38 -17.21 27.18
CA LEU A 341 7.80 -18.41 26.58
C LEU A 341 7.74 -19.54 27.62
N GLN A 342 6.61 -20.25 27.69
CA GLN A 342 6.40 -21.31 28.70
C GLN A 342 6.90 -22.70 28.28
N GLY A 343 7.14 -22.86 26.96
CA GLY A 343 7.62 -24.11 26.39
C GLY A 343 7.53 -24.06 24.86
N LEU A 344 8.05 -25.08 24.19
CA LEU A 344 8.01 -25.19 22.73
C LEU A 344 7.07 -26.29 22.28
N THR A 345 6.23 -26.01 21.29
CA THR A 345 5.29 -26.96 20.71
C THR A 345 5.10 -26.75 19.22
N LEU A 346 4.75 -27.82 18.49
CA LEU A 346 4.29 -27.77 17.10
C LEU A 346 2.77 -28.06 16.98
N ASN A 347 2.06 -28.21 18.11
CA ASN A 347 0.65 -28.58 18.09
C ASN A 347 -0.21 -27.60 17.29
N TRP A 348 0.08 -26.30 17.35
CA TRP A 348 -0.64 -25.28 16.60
C TRP A 348 -0.60 -25.51 15.09
N TYR A 349 0.53 -26.02 14.56
CA TYR A 349 0.66 -26.36 13.13
C TYR A 349 -0.16 -27.60 12.76
N TYR A 350 -0.29 -28.59 13.66
CA TYR A 350 -1.15 -29.74 13.45
C TYR A 350 -2.63 -29.39 13.52
N GLU A 351 -3.01 -28.46 14.42
CA GLU A 351 -4.38 -27.97 14.52
C GLU A 351 -4.80 -27.21 13.27
N LEU A 352 -3.92 -26.42 12.66
CA LEU A 352 -4.20 -25.70 11.40
C LEU A 352 -4.60 -26.67 10.26
N LEU A 353 -3.95 -27.82 10.19
CA LEU A 353 -4.23 -28.82 9.15
C LEU A 353 -5.62 -29.49 9.33
N ARG A 354 -6.22 -29.35 10.50
CA ARG A 354 -7.53 -29.91 10.86
C ARG A 354 -8.65 -28.86 10.85
N ASP A 355 -8.30 -27.59 10.83
CA ASP A 355 -9.30 -26.51 10.82
C ASP A 355 -9.89 -26.32 9.42
N GLN A 356 -11.07 -26.89 9.23
CA GLN A 356 -11.80 -26.80 7.95
C GLN A 356 -12.16 -25.35 7.59
N SER A 357 -12.44 -24.50 8.58
CA SER A 357 -12.77 -23.09 8.35
C SER A 357 -11.57 -22.30 7.80
N LEU A 358 -10.37 -22.57 8.30
CA LEU A 358 -9.12 -22.02 7.79
C LEU A 358 -8.82 -22.51 6.37
N ILE A 359 -8.94 -23.83 6.13
CA ILE A 359 -8.67 -24.44 4.83
C ILE A 359 -9.59 -23.85 3.76
N GLU A 360 -10.88 -23.73 4.08
CA GLU A 360 -11.84 -23.09 3.17
C GLU A 360 -11.53 -21.61 2.92
N ALA A 361 -11.20 -20.85 3.97
CA ALA A 361 -10.82 -19.44 3.84
C ALA A 361 -9.55 -19.28 2.99
N ALA A 362 -8.57 -20.15 3.16
CA ALA A 362 -7.35 -20.17 2.34
C ALA A 362 -7.66 -20.50 0.86
N ARG A 363 -8.49 -21.50 0.61
CA ARG A 363 -8.95 -21.87 -0.74
C ARG A 363 -9.68 -20.71 -1.42
N ARG A 364 -10.56 -20.01 -0.68
CA ARG A 364 -11.27 -18.84 -1.20
C ARG A 364 -10.29 -17.70 -1.52
N SER A 365 -9.32 -17.43 -0.66
CA SER A 365 -8.27 -16.42 -0.94
C SER A 365 -7.51 -16.73 -2.22
N VAL A 366 -7.08 -17.98 -2.42
CA VAL A 366 -6.38 -18.39 -3.64
C VAL A 366 -7.27 -18.23 -4.87
N ALA A 367 -8.54 -18.65 -4.79
CA ALA A 367 -9.49 -18.53 -5.90
C ALA A 367 -9.75 -17.04 -6.25
N VAL A 368 -10.02 -16.20 -5.25
CA VAL A 368 -10.21 -14.76 -5.45
C VAL A 368 -8.97 -14.13 -6.08
N ALA A 369 -7.79 -14.35 -5.51
CA ALA A 369 -6.55 -13.77 -6.01
C ALA A 369 -6.24 -14.25 -7.44
N ALA A 370 -6.45 -15.53 -7.75
CA ALA A 370 -6.26 -16.05 -9.11
C ALA A 370 -7.21 -15.39 -10.11
N CYS A 371 -8.48 -15.23 -9.77
CA CYS A 371 -9.47 -14.53 -10.63
C CYS A 371 -9.13 -13.05 -10.80
N VAL A 372 -8.89 -12.34 -9.69
CA VAL A 372 -8.56 -10.90 -9.71
C VAL A 372 -7.31 -10.63 -10.55
N VAL A 373 -6.23 -11.38 -10.31
CA VAL A 373 -4.96 -11.19 -11.02
C VAL A 373 -5.11 -11.52 -12.50
N SER A 374 -5.73 -12.65 -12.84
CA SER A 374 -5.90 -13.06 -14.23
C SER A 374 -6.69 -12.02 -15.02
N VAL A 375 -7.84 -11.58 -14.50
CA VAL A 375 -8.68 -10.58 -15.17
C VAL A 375 -7.98 -9.22 -15.20
N SER A 376 -7.37 -8.78 -14.09
CA SER A 376 -6.67 -7.48 -14.03
C SER A 376 -5.47 -7.41 -14.97
N VAL A 377 -4.72 -8.50 -15.13
CA VAL A 377 -3.59 -8.55 -16.06
C VAL A 377 -4.07 -8.49 -17.50
N VAL A 378 -5.07 -9.27 -17.87
CA VAL A 378 -5.60 -9.29 -19.25
C VAL A 378 -6.24 -7.96 -19.60
N VAL A 379 -7.22 -7.51 -18.79
CA VAL A 379 -7.99 -6.29 -19.04
C VAL A 379 -7.10 -5.04 -18.86
N GLY A 380 -6.29 -5.00 -17.81
CA GLY A 380 -5.37 -3.89 -17.55
C GLY A 380 -4.33 -3.73 -18.65
N THR A 381 -3.80 -4.83 -19.20
CA THR A 381 -2.90 -4.79 -20.37
C THR A 381 -3.63 -4.26 -21.59
N ALA A 382 -4.83 -4.77 -21.90
CA ALA A 382 -5.62 -4.30 -23.02
C ALA A 382 -5.93 -2.81 -22.90
N PHE A 383 -6.34 -2.34 -21.73
CA PHE A 383 -6.62 -0.93 -21.48
C PHE A 383 -5.37 -0.05 -21.56
N ALA A 384 -4.22 -0.52 -21.05
CA ALA A 384 -2.95 0.20 -21.19
C ALA A 384 -2.56 0.38 -22.66
N LEU A 385 -2.74 -0.67 -23.48
CA LEU A 385 -2.51 -0.60 -24.93
C LEU A 385 -3.46 0.37 -25.60
N ILE A 386 -4.76 0.35 -25.26
CA ILE A 386 -5.75 1.28 -25.81
C ILE A 386 -5.37 2.72 -25.45
N VAL A 387 -5.10 3.01 -24.19
CA VAL A 387 -4.76 4.36 -23.72
C VAL A 387 -3.46 4.87 -24.38
N HIS A 388 -2.46 3.99 -24.55
CA HIS A 388 -1.17 4.34 -25.14
C HIS A 388 -1.26 4.56 -26.65
N TYR A 389 -1.79 3.58 -27.42
CA TYR A 389 -1.77 3.62 -28.88
C TYR A 389 -2.93 4.41 -29.50
N ALA A 390 -4.09 4.43 -28.85
CA ALA A 390 -5.21 5.20 -29.32
C ALA A 390 -5.01 6.72 -29.18
N ARG A 391 -3.93 7.20 -28.54
CA ARG A 391 -3.62 8.63 -28.31
C ARG A 391 -4.85 9.41 -27.87
N LEU A 392 -5.58 8.87 -26.89
CA LEU A 392 -6.81 9.46 -26.37
C LEU A 392 -6.59 10.93 -26.01
N LYS A 393 -7.42 11.82 -26.54
CA LYS A 393 -7.40 13.22 -26.13
C LYS A 393 -7.64 13.24 -24.61
N GLY A 394 -6.69 13.80 -23.84
CA GLY A 394 -6.78 13.79 -22.37
C GLY A 394 -6.20 12.52 -21.71
N ALA A 395 -5.15 11.91 -22.24
CA ALA A 395 -4.48 10.74 -21.63
C ALA A 395 -4.19 10.94 -20.13
N ARG A 396 -3.85 12.16 -19.69
CA ARG A 396 -3.68 12.50 -18.27
C ARG A 396 -4.97 12.34 -17.47
N PHE A 397 -6.12 12.64 -18.04
CA PHE A 397 -7.41 12.46 -17.39
C PHE A 397 -7.66 10.97 -17.08
N TYR A 398 -7.41 10.09 -18.05
CA TYR A 398 -7.56 8.64 -17.83
C TYR A 398 -6.62 8.14 -16.73
N GLU A 399 -5.36 8.59 -16.74
CA GLU A 399 -4.41 8.21 -15.70
C GLU A 399 -4.84 8.66 -14.31
N MET A 400 -5.31 9.91 -14.20
CA MET A 400 -5.85 10.44 -12.94
C MET A 400 -7.12 9.70 -12.51
N ALA A 401 -8.01 9.38 -13.45
CA ALA A 401 -9.21 8.62 -13.16
C ALA A 401 -8.92 7.18 -12.70
N PHE A 402 -7.94 6.52 -13.32
CA PHE A 402 -7.48 5.19 -12.87
C PHE A 402 -6.69 5.25 -11.55
N ALA A 403 -6.08 6.37 -11.22
CA ALA A 403 -5.41 6.54 -9.93
C ALA A 403 -6.39 6.82 -8.78
N LEU A 404 -7.63 7.26 -9.07
CA LEU A 404 -8.61 7.66 -8.06
C LEU A 404 -8.93 6.54 -7.05
N PRO A 405 -9.23 5.28 -7.46
CA PRO A 405 -9.48 4.20 -6.49
C PRO A 405 -8.27 3.90 -5.59
N ILE A 406 -7.06 4.07 -6.10
CA ILE A 406 -5.82 3.88 -5.32
C ILE A 406 -5.66 5.02 -4.29
N ALA A 407 -6.14 6.22 -4.64
CA ALA A 407 -6.13 7.40 -3.78
C ALA A 407 -7.34 7.48 -2.83
N THR A 408 -8.33 6.60 -2.99
CA THR A 408 -9.49 6.53 -2.08
C THR A 408 -9.11 5.77 -0.82
N PRO A 409 -9.47 6.27 0.39
CA PRO A 409 -9.26 5.52 1.63
C PRO A 409 -9.90 4.12 1.56
N GLY A 410 -9.16 3.07 1.96
CA GLY A 410 -9.58 1.68 1.74
C GLY A 410 -10.96 1.32 2.29
N VAL A 411 -11.32 1.85 3.47
CA VAL A 411 -12.66 1.67 4.06
C VAL A 411 -13.75 2.26 3.17
N VAL A 412 -13.50 3.42 2.58
CA VAL A 412 -14.46 4.12 1.71
C VAL A 412 -14.62 3.36 0.39
N LEU A 413 -13.50 2.95 -0.21
CA LEU A 413 -13.51 2.13 -1.42
C LEU A 413 -14.30 0.83 -1.24
N GLY A 414 -14.15 0.15 -0.08
CA GLY A 414 -14.93 -1.03 0.25
C GLY A 414 -16.42 -0.78 0.23
N ILE A 415 -16.85 0.33 0.81
CA ILE A 415 -18.26 0.74 0.88
C ILE A 415 -18.79 1.15 -0.49
N GLU A 416 -18.04 1.92 -1.26
CA GLU A 416 -18.38 2.25 -2.65
C GLU A 416 -18.65 0.99 -3.47
N MET A 417 -17.81 -0.03 -3.31
CA MET A 417 -17.98 -1.31 -4.00
C MET A 417 -19.20 -2.09 -3.50
N VAL A 418 -19.56 -2.00 -2.21
CA VAL A 418 -20.83 -2.56 -1.71
C VAL A 418 -22.00 -1.91 -2.41
N LEU A 419 -22.08 -0.57 -2.39
CA LEU A 419 -23.19 0.16 -3.03
C LEU A 419 -23.27 -0.11 -4.53
N GLY A 420 -22.12 -0.10 -5.23
CA GLY A 420 -22.07 -0.40 -6.66
C GLY A 420 -22.51 -1.82 -7.00
N THR A 421 -22.06 -2.82 -6.27
CA THR A 421 -22.41 -4.23 -6.52
C THR A 421 -23.85 -4.56 -6.10
N GLU A 422 -24.36 -3.90 -5.06
CA GLU A 422 -25.75 -4.02 -4.64
C GLU A 422 -26.72 -3.53 -5.72
N LEU A 423 -26.41 -2.41 -6.37
CA LEU A 423 -27.21 -1.86 -7.48
C LEU A 423 -27.39 -2.87 -8.62
N PHE A 424 -26.39 -3.71 -8.88
CA PHE A 424 -26.44 -4.76 -9.92
C PHE A 424 -26.94 -6.09 -9.40
N GLY A 425 -27.40 -6.19 -8.15
CA GLY A 425 -27.87 -7.43 -7.53
C GLY A 425 -26.80 -8.51 -7.43
N ILE A 426 -25.51 -8.14 -7.39
CA ILE A 426 -24.42 -9.11 -7.24
C ILE A 426 -24.41 -9.60 -5.78
N PRO A 427 -24.63 -10.91 -5.54
CA PRO A 427 -24.69 -11.42 -4.18
C PRO A 427 -23.33 -11.32 -3.48
N SER A 428 -23.34 -11.15 -2.15
CA SER A 428 -22.13 -11.20 -1.34
C SER A 428 -21.40 -12.54 -1.51
N GLY A 429 -20.06 -12.51 -1.44
CA GLY A 429 -19.21 -13.67 -1.63
C GLY A 429 -18.14 -13.48 -2.68
N ILE A 430 -17.61 -14.57 -3.25
CA ILE A 430 -16.42 -14.54 -4.12
C ILE A 430 -16.57 -13.57 -5.30
N THR A 431 -17.69 -13.60 -6.00
CA THR A 431 -17.91 -12.72 -7.18
C THR A 431 -17.86 -11.25 -6.80
N ARG A 432 -18.54 -10.87 -5.71
CA ARG A 432 -18.54 -9.49 -5.21
C ARG A 432 -17.15 -9.06 -4.77
N ILE A 433 -16.39 -9.94 -4.10
CA ILE A 433 -14.99 -9.67 -3.70
C ILE A 433 -14.11 -9.45 -4.94
N VAL A 434 -14.22 -10.30 -5.96
CA VAL A 434 -13.45 -10.18 -7.20
C VAL A 434 -13.70 -8.82 -7.87
N VAL A 435 -14.96 -8.43 -8.04
CA VAL A 435 -15.34 -7.13 -8.62
C VAL A 435 -14.78 -5.99 -7.77
N GLY A 436 -14.92 -6.05 -6.44
CA GLY A 436 -14.40 -5.04 -5.54
C GLY A 436 -12.89 -4.90 -5.59
N GLN A 437 -12.15 -5.99 -5.54
CA GLN A 437 -10.70 -5.95 -5.60
C GLN A 437 -10.15 -5.52 -6.98
N MET A 438 -10.87 -5.79 -8.06
CA MET A 438 -10.52 -5.29 -9.40
C MET A 438 -10.52 -3.76 -9.46
N SER A 439 -11.26 -3.07 -8.58
CA SER A 439 -11.31 -1.60 -8.55
C SER A 439 -9.96 -0.95 -8.30
N PHE A 440 -9.05 -1.60 -7.58
CA PHE A 440 -7.70 -1.10 -7.29
C PHE A 440 -6.57 -1.94 -7.91
N VAL A 441 -6.73 -3.26 -8.08
CA VAL A 441 -5.67 -4.11 -8.66
C VAL A 441 -5.49 -3.83 -10.15
N MET A 442 -6.58 -3.69 -10.90
CA MET A 442 -6.51 -3.44 -12.35
C MET A 442 -5.92 -2.07 -12.69
N PRO A 443 -6.27 -0.96 -12.01
CA PRO A 443 -5.58 0.31 -12.17
C PRO A 443 -4.07 0.25 -11.92
N VAL A 444 -3.62 -0.47 -10.89
CA VAL A 444 -2.19 -0.66 -10.62
C VAL A 444 -1.50 -1.35 -11.79
N THR A 445 -2.09 -2.41 -12.32
CA THR A 445 -1.57 -3.13 -13.50
C THR A 445 -1.48 -2.22 -14.72
N LEU A 446 -2.56 -1.47 -14.99
CA LEU A 446 -2.63 -0.54 -16.12
C LEU A 446 -1.56 0.55 -16.03
N LEU A 447 -1.43 1.21 -14.87
CA LEU A 447 -0.47 2.30 -14.68
C LEU A 447 0.98 1.82 -14.81
N LEU A 448 1.33 0.65 -14.27
CA LEU A 448 2.66 0.04 -14.44
C LEU A 448 2.98 -0.22 -15.91
N LEU A 449 2.02 -0.75 -16.65
CA LEU A 449 2.18 -1.01 -18.08
C LEU A 449 2.27 0.27 -18.91
N LEU A 450 1.49 1.31 -18.58
CA LEU A 450 1.59 2.61 -19.25
C LEU A 450 2.98 3.23 -19.07
N VAL A 451 3.55 3.18 -17.86
CA VAL A 451 4.92 3.66 -17.62
C VAL A 451 5.93 2.89 -18.46
N ARG A 452 5.77 1.57 -18.61
CA ARG A 452 6.64 0.75 -19.45
C ARG A 452 6.47 1.04 -20.92
N LEU A 453 5.24 1.12 -21.42
CA LEU A 453 4.92 1.38 -22.82
C LEU A 453 5.49 2.72 -23.30
N ARG A 454 5.48 3.75 -22.45
CA ARG A 454 6.06 5.07 -22.77
C ARG A 454 7.57 5.07 -22.98
N ARG A 455 8.27 4.08 -22.45
CA ARG A 455 9.74 3.92 -22.62
C ARG A 455 10.12 3.09 -23.83
N ILE A 456 9.14 2.52 -24.54
CA ILE A 456 9.37 1.73 -25.76
C ILE A 456 9.36 2.67 -26.94
N ASP A 457 10.42 2.61 -27.77
CA ASP A 457 10.48 3.40 -28.99
C ASP A 457 9.38 2.98 -29.98
N PRO A 458 8.48 3.90 -30.39
CA PRO A 458 7.42 3.60 -31.34
C PRO A 458 7.95 3.09 -32.70
N SER A 459 9.15 3.46 -33.09
CA SER A 459 9.78 3.04 -34.34
C SER A 459 9.92 1.52 -34.48
N LEU A 460 10.06 0.80 -33.37
CA LEU A 460 10.14 -0.67 -33.35
C LEU A 460 8.85 -1.32 -33.89
N MET A 461 7.70 -0.75 -33.54
CA MET A 461 6.41 -1.23 -34.05
C MET A 461 6.22 -0.86 -35.53
N GLU A 462 6.63 0.35 -35.93
CA GLU A 462 6.58 0.81 -37.32
C GLU A 462 7.50 -0.07 -38.19
N ALA A 463 8.73 -0.30 -37.77
CA ALA A 463 9.67 -1.18 -38.50
C ALA A 463 9.16 -2.62 -38.68
N SER A 464 8.48 -3.18 -37.67
CA SER A 464 7.91 -4.52 -37.81
C SER A 464 6.79 -4.58 -38.85
N LEU A 465 5.98 -3.54 -38.95
CA LEU A 465 4.92 -3.43 -39.95
C LEU A 465 5.50 -3.24 -41.35
N ASP A 466 6.58 -2.45 -41.49
CA ASP A 466 7.30 -2.24 -42.75
C ASP A 466 7.96 -3.53 -43.27
N LEU A 467 8.36 -4.42 -42.35
CA LEU A 467 8.85 -5.77 -42.69
C LEU A 467 7.74 -6.77 -43.04
N GLY A 468 6.48 -6.31 -43.15
CA GLY A 468 5.34 -7.12 -43.56
C GLY A 468 4.62 -7.88 -42.45
N ALA A 469 4.99 -7.67 -41.16
CA ALA A 469 4.25 -8.26 -40.04
C ALA A 469 2.86 -7.62 -39.91
N ASN A 470 1.84 -8.42 -39.65
CA ASN A 470 0.54 -7.88 -39.26
C ASN A 470 0.55 -7.38 -37.79
N ARG A 471 -0.47 -6.64 -37.36
CA ARG A 471 -0.56 -6.06 -36.01
C ARG A 471 -0.46 -7.09 -34.91
N TRP A 472 -1.04 -8.27 -35.09
CA TRP A 472 -0.99 -9.35 -34.13
C TRP A 472 0.42 -9.95 -34.03
N GLN A 473 1.09 -10.14 -35.16
CA GLN A 473 2.48 -10.58 -35.21
C GLN A 473 3.41 -9.57 -34.54
N SER A 474 3.26 -8.27 -34.85
CA SER A 474 4.02 -7.20 -34.19
C SER A 474 3.77 -7.17 -32.68
N PHE A 475 2.53 -7.37 -32.23
CA PHE A 475 2.21 -7.48 -30.81
C PHE A 475 2.91 -8.68 -30.17
N VAL A 476 2.76 -9.89 -30.71
CA VAL A 476 3.26 -11.12 -30.11
C VAL A 476 4.79 -11.22 -30.15
N HIS A 477 5.42 -10.83 -31.27
CA HIS A 477 6.85 -11.04 -31.47
C HIS A 477 7.73 -9.85 -31.08
N VAL A 478 7.18 -8.63 -31.04
CA VAL A 478 7.93 -7.42 -30.68
C VAL A 478 7.48 -6.87 -29.33
N LEU A 479 6.22 -6.48 -29.20
CA LEU A 479 5.76 -5.74 -28.03
C LEU A 479 5.63 -6.62 -26.79
N LEU A 480 4.99 -7.78 -26.89
CA LEU A 480 4.75 -8.68 -25.75
C LEU A 480 6.06 -9.15 -25.08
N PRO A 481 7.12 -9.54 -25.82
CA PRO A 481 8.41 -9.83 -25.20
C PRO A 481 9.02 -8.66 -24.44
N MET A 482 8.82 -7.42 -24.93
CA MET A 482 9.36 -6.20 -24.29
C MET A 482 8.60 -5.81 -23.00
N ILE A 483 7.30 -6.14 -22.91
CA ILE A 483 6.46 -5.83 -21.74
C ILE A 483 6.25 -7.01 -20.80
N ARG A 484 6.63 -8.24 -21.18
CA ARG A 484 6.41 -9.47 -20.39
C ARG A 484 6.92 -9.37 -18.95
N GLY A 485 8.07 -8.74 -18.75
CA GLY A 485 8.61 -8.52 -17.41
C GLY A 485 7.73 -7.65 -16.53
N THR A 486 7.13 -6.62 -17.13
CA THR A 486 6.19 -5.74 -16.43
C THR A 486 4.85 -6.42 -16.18
N ILE A 487 4.39 -7.27 -17.09
CA ILE A 487 3.19 -8.10 -16.91
C ILE A 487 3.38 -9.03 -15.71
N VAL A 488 4.50 -9.74 -15.64
CA VAL A 488 4.81 -10.65 -14.51
C VAL A 488 4.93 -9.86 -13.21
N ALA A 489 5.59 -8.70 -13.22
CA ALA A 489 5.70 -7.85 -12.04
C ALA A 489 4.34 -7.32 -11.57
N SER A 490 3.47 -6.91 -12.49
CA SER A 490 2.11 -6.45 -12.14
C SER A 490 1.23 -7.60 -11.65
N ALA A 491 1.35 -8.80 -12.19
CA ALA A 491 0.67 -10.00 -11.71
C ALA A 491 1.09 -10.33 -10.27
N PHE A 492 2.38 -10.28 -9.99
CA PHE A 492 2.91 -10.53 -8.64
C PHE A 492 2.43 -9.46 -7.64
N LEU A 493 2.48 -8.18 -8.02
CA LEU A 493 1.98 -7.10 -7.18
C LEU A 493 0.46 -7.22 -6.97
N GLY A 494 -0.30 -7.54 -8.02
CA GLY A 494 -1.73 -7.78 -7.93
C GLY A 494 -2.08 -8.96 -7.02
N LEU A 495 -1.30 -10.05 -7.07
CA LEU A 495 -1.43 -11.19 -6.16
C LEU A 495 -1.24 -10.76 -4.70
N THR A 496 -0.20 -9.97 -4.42
CA THR A 496 0.08 -9.47 -3.07
C THR A 496 -1.04 -8.57 -2.57
N LEU A 497 -1.50 -7.62 -3.39
CA LEU A 497 -2.59 -6.71 -3.03
C LEU A 497 -3.91 -7.46 -2.79
N SER A 498 -4.24 -8.44 -3.63
CA SER A 498 -5.47 -9.22 -3.49
C SER A 498 -5.43 -10.17 -2.30
N ALA A 499 -4.30 -10.85 -2.07
CA ALA A 499 -4.16 -11.82 -0.99
C ALA A 499 -4.15 -11.20 0.41
N ASP A 500 -3.76 -9.93 0.54
CA ASP A 500 -3.68 -9.22 1.82
C ASP A 500 -4.86 -8.27 2.06
N ASP A 501 -5.77 -8.11 1.10
CA ASP A 501 -6.85 -7.14 1.24
C ASP A 501 -7.86 -7.54 2.32
N VAL A 502 -7.99 -6.66 3.31
CA VAL A 502 -9.00 -6.72 4.37
C VAL A 502 -10.01 -5.60 4.19
N MET A 503 -9.54 -4.42 3.78
CA MET A 503 -10.30 -3.17 3.80
C MET A 503 -11.54 -3.23 2.91
N VAL A 504 -11.38 -3.70 1.69
CA VAL A 504 -12.48 -3.84 0.72
C VAL A 504 -13.21 -5.16 0.93
N THR A 505 -12.46 -6.25 1.13
CA THR A 505 -13.00 -7.61 1.23
C THR A 505 -13.92 -7.79 2.44
N LEU A 506 -13.67 -7.12 3.57
CA LEU A 506 -14.50 -7.22 4.77
C LEU A 506 -15.98 -6.92 4.48
N PHE A 507 -16.23 -5.87 3.72
CA PHE A 507 -17.60 -5.43 3.39
C PHE A 507 -18.28 -6.28 2.31
N LEU A 508 -17.50 -6.98 1.47
CA LEU A 508 -18.00 -7.71 0.29
C LEU A 508 -18.16 -9.21 0.53
N SER A 509 -17.48 -9.75 1.55
CA SER A 509 -17.37 -11.20 1.79
C SER A 509 -18.68 -11.87 2.26
N GLY A 510 -19.55 -11.13 2.95
CA GLY A 510 -20.73 -11.72 3.59
C GLY A 510 -20.34 -12.88 4.53
N GLY A 511 -20.98 -14.03 4.38
CA GLY A 511 -20.69 -15.25 5.15
C GLY A 511 -19.52 -16.09 4.60
N SER A 512 -18.77 -15.61 3.61
CA SER A 512 -17.70 -16.35 2.91
C SER A 512 -16.33 -15.70 3.13
N PRO A 513 -15.74 -15.79 4.32
CA PRO A 513 -14.47 -15.10 4.63
C PRO A 513 -13.31 -15.65 3.79
N THR A 514 -12.45 -14.74 3.32
CA THR A 514 -11.11 -15.05 2.82
C THR A 514 -10.15 -15.24 4.00
N LEU A 515 -8.94 -15.72 3.76
CA LEU A 515 -7.96 -15.94 4.82
C LEU A 515 -7.68 -14.67 5.66
N PRO A 516 -7.46 -13.47 5.07
CA PRO A 516 -7.33 -12.26 5.88
C PRO A 516 -8.57 -11.95 6.74
N ILE A 517 -9.78 -12.14 6.21
CA ILE A 517 -11.01 -11.91 6.98
C ILE A 517 -11.19 -12.96 8.07
N TRP A 518 -10.83 -14.22 7.82
CA TRP A 518 -10.83 -15.26 8.83
C TRP A 518 -9.88 -14.89 10.00
N VAL A 519 -8.65 -14.47 9.68
CA VAL A 519 -7.67 -13.99 10.68
C VAL A 519 -8.20 -12.78 11.43
N PHE A 520 -8.77 -11.79 10.73
CA PHE A 520 -9.36 -10.61 11.36
C PHE A 520 -10.44 -10.97 12.38
N ASN A 521 -11.33 -11.91 12.04
CA ASN A 521 -12.38 -12.39 12.93
C ASN A 521 -11.81 -13.10 14.14
N GLN A 522 -10.79 -13.96 13.97
CA GLN A 522 -10.11 -14.62 15.09
C GLN A 522 -9.46 -13.60 16.05
N MET A 523 -8.86 -12.55 15.51
CA MET A 523 -8.25 -11.49 16.33
C MET A 523 -9.27 -10.66 17.09
N ARG A 524 -10.50 -10.52 16.55
CA ARG A 524 -11.56 -9.68 17.11
C ARG A 524 -12.38 -10.41 18.18
N PHE A 525 -12.73 -11.66 17.94
CA PHE A 525 -13.68 -12.42 18.77
C PHE A 525 -13.05 -13.44 19.74
N GLY A 526 -11.79 -13.72 19.60
CA GLY A 526 -11.06 -14.63 20.46
C GLY A 526 -9.75 -15.02 19.80
N PHE A 527 -8.68 -14.95 20.55
CA PHE A 527 -7.35 -15.23 20.05
C PHE A 527 -7.02 -16.71 20.29
N THR A 528 -6.62 -17.41 19.24
CA THR A 528 -5.99 -18.72 19.32
C THR A 528 -4.52 -18.61 18.91
N PRO A 529 -3.57 -19.26 19.60
CA PRO A 529 -2.16 -19.23 19.20
C PRO A 529 -1.91 -19.80 17.80
N SER A 530 -2.83 -20.57 17.25
CA SER A 530 -2.81 -21.07 15.87
C SER A 530 -2.69 -19.94 14.82
N VAL A 531 -3.19 -18.73 15.11
CA VAL A 531 -3.03 -17.56 14.23
C VAL A 531 -1.54 -17.20 14.05
N ASN A 532 -0.70 -17.34 15.09
CA ASN A 532 0.75 -17.14 14.95
C ASN A 532 1.38 -18.15 14.00
N ALA A 533 0.91 -19.41 14.05
CA ALA A 533 1.40 -20.45 13.14
C ALA A 533 1.00 -20.17 11.69
N VAL A 534 -0.23 -19.67 11.42
CA VAL A 534 -0.64 -19.19 10.09
C VAL A 534 0.30 -18.11 9.60
N PHE A 535 0.55 -17.09 10.42
CA PHE A 535 1.44 -15.99 10.06
C PHE A 535 2.88 -16.44 9.82
N SER A 536 3.39 -17.39 10.64
CA SER A 536 4.74 -17.95 10.46
C SER A 536 4.87 -18.73 9.17
N LEU A 537 3.84 -19.46 8.75
CA LEU A 537 3.81 -20.16 7.46
C LEU A 537 3.77 -19.15 6.29
N LEU A 538 2.96 -18.09 6.40
CA LEU A 538 2.93 -17.03 5.37
C LEU A 538 4.27 -16.30 5.26
N LEU A 539 4.91 -15.99 6.40
CA LEU A 539 6.24 -15.39 6.43
C LEU A 539 7.28 -16.30 5.76
N LEU A 540 7.26 -17.59 6.10
CA LEU A 540 8.16 -18.57 5.48
C LEU A 540 7.94 -18.68 3.97
N ALA A 541 6.69 -18.70 3.52
CA ALA A 541 6.34 -18.71 2.09
C ALA A 541 6.87 -17.47 1.37
N CYS A 542 6.68 -16.27 1.94
CA CYS A 542 7.22 -15.02 1.39
C CYS A 542 8.75 -15.06 1.29
N LEU A 543 9.43 -15.49 2.34
CA LEU A 543 10.90 -15.59 2.36
C LEU A 543 11.42 -16.61 1.33
N LEU A 544 10.74 -17.74 1.17
CA LEU A 544 11.07 -18.73 0.15
C LEU A 544 10.93 -18.17 -1.27
N VAL A 545 9.85 -17.47 -1.57
CA VAL A 545 9.63 -16.84 -2.88
C VAL A 545 10.74 -15.82 -3.18
N VAL A 546 11.06 -14.96 -2.21
CA VAL A 546 12.10 -13.93 -2.36
C VAL A 546 13.48 -14.55 -2.57
N THR A 547 13.83 -15.55 -1.77
CA THR A 547 15.14 -16.24 -1.88
C THR A 547 15.28 -16.97 -3.20
N LEU A 548 14.25 -17.68 -3.67
CA LEU A 548 14.24 -18.35 -4.97
C LEU A 548 14.35 -17.37 -6.14
N ALA A 549 13.62 -16.25 -6.07
CA ALA A 549 13.69 -15.19 -7.09
C ALA A 549 15.09 -14.57 -7.15
N SER A 550 15.69 -14.29 -5.99
CA SER A 550 17.03 -13.72 -5.87
C SER A 550 18.10 -14.69 -6.40
N TRP A 551 17.99 -15.96 -6.08
CA TRP A 551 18.89 -17.00 -6.54
C TRP A 551 18.85 -17.19 -8.07
N ARG A 552 17.64 -17.21 -8.64
CA ARG A 552 17.48 -17.27 -10.12
C ARG A 552 18.12 -16.08 -10.82
N ASN A 553 17.99 -14.88 -10.24
CA ASN A 553 18.60 -13.68 -10.82
C ASN A 553 20.13 -13.69 -10.69
N ALA A 554 20.68 -14.22 -9.60
CA ALA A 554 22.12 -14.42 -9.43
C ALA A 554 22.68 -15.41 -10.47
N LEU A 555 22.00 -16.55 -10.69
CA LEU A 555 22.38 -17.54 -11.70
C LEU A 555 22.34 -17.01 -13.14
N LYS A 556 21.39 -16.13 -13.46
CA LYS A 556 21.34 -15.48 -14.78
C LYS A 556 22.53 -14.55 -15.00
N ARG A 557 22.89 -13.73 -13.99
CA ARG A 557 24.05 -12.82 -14.07
C ARG A 557 25.37 -13.56 -14.23
N THR A 558 25.54 -14.71 -13.59
CA THR A 558 26.73 -15.56 -13.77
C THR A 558 26.80 -16.21 -15.15
N ARG A 559 25.65 -16.53 -15.77
CA ARG A 559 25.59 -17.07 -17.15
C ARG A 559 25.82 -16.01 -18.23
N GLU A 560 25.50 -14.76 -17.96
CA GLU A 560 25.74 -13.62 -18.88
C GLU A 560 27.17 -13.07 -18.74
N ALA A 561 27.89 -13.42 -17.67
CA ALA A 561 29.28 -13.02 -17.42
C ALA A 561 30.32 -14.06 -17.91
N ASN A 562 29.88 -15.29 -18.20
CA ASN A 562 30.67 -16.36 -18.87
C ASN A 562 30.24 -16.47 -20.34
#